data_002af8a80bc49ab8e43591f37778d770
#
_entry.id   002af8a80bc49ab8e43591f37778d770
#
_cell.length_a   1.000
_cell.length_b   1.000
_cell.length_c   1.000
_cell.angle_alpha   90.00
_cell.angle_beta   90.00
_cell.angle_gamma   90.00
#
_symmetry.space_group_name_H-M   'P 1'
#
loop_
_entity.id
_entity.type
_entity.pdbx_description
1 polymer ?
#
loop_
_entity_poly.entity_id
_entity_poly.type
_entity_poly.pdbx_seq_one_letter_code
_entity_poly.pdbx_strand_id
1 'polypeptide(L)'
;MLERIGGARRCFRLSQKPAHSNGTSPPTRTEPGLLTSTARTDPQVLGWLKRRLGRDRTARKLYGSIVTQARRPAFYAAWGVPDTPQGRFEMVVLHLALVVRRLTREGADGQRLARALNEHFIVDMDDTMREMTFGDLRVPREIKQVTAALLDRHKAYSEALAEPQASKLQEAITAQLHYLGDSGQFDMVGLADYMRRAASALDPVPGARLLDGNLDWPQPDGGTAS
;
A
#
# COMPACT_ATOMS: atom_id res chain seq x y z
N MET A 1 -0.63 -29.29 21.62
CA MET A 1 0.66 -28.60 21.62
C MET A 1 0.47 -27.24 20.96
N LEU A 2 -0.23 -26.40 21.72
CA LEU A 2 -0.72 -25.07 21.31
C LEU A 2 -0.10 -24.06 22.30
N GLU A 3 1.10 -23.60 22.02
CA GLU A 3 1.70 -22.47 22.74
C GLU A 3 2.84 -21.92 21.91
N ARG A 4 2.58 -20.78 21.26
CA ARG A 4 3.48 -19.65 20.98
C ARG A 4 2.95 -18.74 19.87
N ILE A 5 1.77 -18.17 20.10
CA ILE A 5 1.41 -16.87 19.51
C ILE A 5 0.95 -15.97 20.67
N GLY A 6 1.90 -15.69 21.54
CA GLY A 6 1.70 -14.79 22.66
C GLY A 6 2.71 -13.67 22.60
N GLY A 7 2.35 -12.54 22.03
CA GLY A 7 3.24 -11.40 22.04
C GLY A 7 2.61 -10.13 21.45
N ALA A 8 1.57 -9.57 22.08
CA ALA A 8 1.32 -8.14 22.15
C ALA A 8 -0.09 -7.82 22.72
N ARG A 9 -0.37 -8.33 23.93
CA ARG A 9 -1.43 -7.72 24.74
C ARG A 9 -0.76 -6.85 25.81
N ARG A 10 -0.46 -5.61 25.50
CA ARG A 10 -0.23 -4.60 26.54
C ARG A 10 -1.46 -3.72 26.63
N CYS A 11 -2.20 -3.90 27.73
CA CYS A 11 -3.24 -3.01 28.21
C CYS A 11 -2.68 -1.59 28.34
N PHE A 12 -3.25 -0.67 27.59
CA PHE A 12 -3.00 0.77 27.81
C PHE A 12 -4.13 1.31 28.69
N ARG A 13 -3.77 1.57 29.94
CA ARG A 13 -4.67 2.14 30.96
C ARG A 13 -4.82 3.64 30.67
N LEU A 14 -6.03 4.07 30.40
CA LEU A 14 -6.39 5.49 30.28
C LEU A 14 -6.23 6.19 31.65
N SER A 15 -5.26 7.09 31.72
CA SER A 15 -5.16 8.05 32.82
C SER A 15 -5.95 9.30 32.45
N GLN A 16 -7.04 9.54 33.15
CA GLN A 16 -7.79 10.78 33.08
C GLN A 16 -7.00 11.88 33.79
N LYS A 17 -6.87 13.04 33.17
CA LYS A 17 -6.39 14.27 33.76
C LYS A 17 -7.52 15.31 33.78
N PRO A 18 -7.72 16.03 34.88
CA PRO A 18 -8.86 16.89 35.08
C PRO A 18 -8.77 18.23 34.33
N ALA A 19 -9.93 18.76 34.00
CA ALA A 19 -10.13 20.07 33.38
C ALA A 19 -9.73 21.21 34.33
N HIS A 20 -8.90 22.14 33.86
CA HIS A 20 -8.76 23.47 34.46
C HIS A 20 -9.49 24.50 33.61
N SER A 21 -10.50 25.08 34.21
CA SER A 21 -11.17 26.28 33.76
C SER A 21 -10.31 27.51 34.03
N ASN A 22 -9.98 28.30 33.00
CA ASN A 22 -9.56 29.68 33.18
C ASN A 22 -10.25 30.52 32.12
N GLY A 23 -11.13 31.39 32.61
CA GLY A 23 -11.74 32.44 31.82
C GLY A 23 -10.73 33.53 31.49
N THR A 24 -10.78 33.97 30.24
CA THR A 24 -10.16 35.22 29.84
C THR A 24 -11.04 35.90 28.80
N SER A 25 -11.35 37.15 29.08
CA SER A 25 -12.21 38.07 28.34
C SER A 25 -11.68 38.32 26.91
N PRO A 26 -12.56 38.67 25.94
CA PRO A 26 -12.15 38.86 24.56
C PRO A 26 -11.44 40.20 24.36
N PRO A 27 -10.39 40.26 23.52
CA PRO A 27 -9.78 41.54 23.13
C PRO A 27 -10.62 42.24 22.05
N THR A 28 -10.62 43.54 22.17
CA THR A 28 -11.24 44.58 21.37
C THR A 28 -11.00 44.41 19.86
N ARG A 29 -12.06 44.55 19.09
CA ARG A 29 -12.09 44.54 17.62
C ARG A 29 -11.31 45.73 17.07
N THR A 30 -10.16 45.42 16.44
CA THR A 30 -9.45 46.39 15.61
C THR A 30 -9.85 46.15 14.16
N GLU A 31 -10.28 47.19 13.47
CA GLU A 31 -10.72 47.21 12.09
C GLU A 31 -9.61 46.66 11.15
N PRO A 32 -9.97 45.81 10.14
CA PRO A 32 -8.97 45.38 9.18
C PRO A 32 -8.73 46.45 8.14
N GLY A 33 -7.55 47.02 8.18
CA GLY A 33 -7.01 47.81 7.05
C GLY A 33 -7.00 46.93 5.80
N LEU A 34 -7.55 47.46 4.70
CA LEU A 34 -7.48 46.86 3.36
C LEU A 34 -6.01 46.71 2.95
N LEU A 35 -5.42 45.54 3.27
CA LEU A 35 -4.18 45.13 2.65
C LEU A 35 -4.52 44.49 1.30
N THR A 36 -4.43 45.22 0.23
CA THR A 36 -4.31 44.71 -1.13
C THR A 36 -2.98 43.95 -1.23
N SER A 37 -2.94 42.76 -0.66
CA SER A 37 -1.82 41.85 -0.87
C SER A 37 -2.01 41.19 -2.23
N THR A 38 -1.39 41.74 -3.27
CA THR A 38 -1.06 40.98 -4.47
C THR A 38 -0.07 39.92 -4.03
N ALA A 39 -0.59 38.75 -3.66
CA ALA A 39 0.21 37.60 -3.34
C ALA A 39 0.99 37.19 -4.59
N ARG A 40 2.24 37.69 -4.71
CA ARG A 40 3.23 37.11 -5.62
C ARG A 40 3.42 35.68 -5.19
N THR A 41 2.77 34.78 -5.91
CA THR A 41 2.96 33.33 -5.68
C THR A 41 4.42 33.04 -6.04
N ASP A 42 5.21 32.69 -5.02
CA ASP A 42 6.62 32.37 -5.15
C ASP A 42 6.79 31.25 -6.20
N PRO A 43 7.62 31.44 -7.25
CA PRO A 43 7.84 30.40 -8.27
C PRO A 43 8.35 29.08 -7.71
N GLN A 44 8.98 29.09 -6.54
CA GLN A 44 9.41 27.87 -5.83
C GLN A 44 8.22 27.08 -5.28
N VAL A 45 7.20 27.78 -4.74
CA VAL A 45 5.97 27.15 -4.24
C VAL A 45 5.18 26.54 -5.39
N LEU A 46 5.07 27.24 -6.53
CA LEU A 46 4.42 26.70 -7.73
C LEU A 46 5.16 25.48 -8.29
N GLY A 47 6.48 25.51 -8.30
CA GLY A 47 7.31 24.38 -8.74
C GLY A 47 7.13 23.14 -7.83
N TRP A 48 7.11 23.35 -6.52
CA TRP A 48 6.85 22.27 -5.56
C TRP A 48 5.44 21.69 -5.72
N LEU A 49 4.41 22.55 -5.86
CA LEU A 49 3.02 22.13 -6.03
C LEU A 49 2.83 21.32 -7.32
N LYS A 50 3.42 21.76 -8.44
CA LYS A 50 3.39 21.01 -9.71
C LYS A 50 4.03 19.65 -9.57
N ARG A 51 5.17 19.53 -8.88
CA ARG A 51 5.83 18.23 -8.64
C ARG A 51 4.99 17.32 -7.74
N ARG A 52 4.31 17.87 -6.73
CA ARG A 52 3.42 17.10 -5.86
C ARG A 52 2.21 16.58 -6.63
N LEU A 53 1.50 17.43 -7.36
CA LEU A 53 0.34 17.03 -8.17
C LEU A 53 0.71 16.03 -9.27
N GLY A 54 1.90 16.18 -9.88
CA GLY A 54 2.43 15.22 -10.84
C GLY A 54 2.62 13.83 -10.22
N ARG A 55 3.23 13.75 -9.05
CA ARG A 55 3.43 12.47 -8.32
C ARG A 55 2.11 11.82 -7.95
N ASP A 56 1.15 12.58 -7.46
CA ASP A 56 -0.16 12.04 -7.06
C ASP A 56 -0.89 11.44 -8.27
N ARG A 57 -0.78 12.07 -9.44
CA ARG A 57 -1.31 11.53 -10.70
C ARG A 57 -0.61 10.23 -11.09
N THR A 58 0.72 10.20 -11.03
CA THR A 58 1.52 9.01 -11.35
C THR A 58 1.22 7.87 -10.37
N ALA A 59 1.17 8.16 -9.07
CA ALA A 59 0.84 7.17 -8.05
C ALA A 59 -0.55 6.56 -8.29
N ARG A 60 -1.55 7.39 -8.63
CA ARG A 60 -2.90 6.92 -8.97
C ARG A 60 -2.91 6.03 -10.21
N LYS A 61 -2.15 6.38 -11.24
CA LYS A 61 -2.03 5.57 -12.47
C LYS A 61 -1.39 4.21 -12.18
N LEU A 62 -0.29 4.19 -11.42
CA LEU A 62 0.37 2.94 -10.97
C LEU A 62 -0.59 2.10 -10.13
N TYR A 63 -1.29 2.71 -9.18
CA TYR A 63 -2.26 2.02 -8.33
C TYR A 63 -3.39 1.40 -9.15
N GLY A 64 -3.95 2.13 -10.11
CA GLY A 64 -4.95 1.59 -11.04
C GLY A 64 -4.45 0.38 -11.83
N SER A 65 -3.19 0.41 -12.30
CA SER A 65 -2.56 -0.73 -12.96
C SER A 65 -2.39 -1.94 -12.03
N ILE A 66 -1.95 -1.69 -10.78
CA ILE A 66 -1.82 -2.72 -9.75
C ILE A 66 -3.18 -3.38 -9.46
N VAL A 67 -4.21 -2.60 -9.22
CA VAL A 67 -5.56 -3.11 -8.92
C VAL A 67 -6.12 -3.90 -10.10
N THR A 68 -5.93 -3.42 -11.33
CA THR A 68 -6.35 -4.12 -12.55
C THR A 68 -5.66 -5.47 -12.69
N GLN A 69 -4.35 -5.53 -12.47
CA GLN A 69 -3.60 -6.79 -12.52
C GLN A 69 -4.01 -7.75 -11.40
N ALA A 70 -4.13 -7.25 -10.17
CA ALA A 70 -4.52 -8.03 -9.00
C ALA A 70 -5.92 -8.66 -9.12
N ARG A 71 -6.80 -8.06 -9.93
CA ARG A 71 -8.17 -8.55 -10.15
C ARG A 71 -8.30 -9.52 -11.33
N ARG A 72 -7.22 -9.97 -11.93
CA ARG A 72 -7.31 -10.93 -13.03
C ARG A 72 -7.92 -12.25 -12.56
N PRO A 73 -8.90 -12.80 -13.30
CA PRO A 73 -9.62 -14.01 -12.91
C PRO A 73 -8.72 -15.22 -12.67
N ALA A 74 -7.59 -15.31 -13.36
CA ALA A 74 -6.66 -16.44 -13.24
C ALA A 74 -6.16 -16.65 -11.80
N PHE A 75 -5.93 -15.60 -11.02
CA PHE A 75 -5.50 -15.72 -9.63
C PHE A 75 -6.54 -16.43 -8.76
N TYR A 76 -7.81 -16.23 -9.05
CA TYR A 76 -8.93 -16.77 -8.28
C TYR A 76 -9.40 -18.11 -8.83
N ALA A 77 -9.60 -18.20 -10.13
CA ALA A 77 -10.16 -19.38 -10.76
C ALA A 77 -9.14 -20.53 -10.96
N ALA A 78 -7.89 -20.19 -11.33
CA ALA A 78 -6.88 -21.20 -11.62
C ALA A 78 -5.95 -21.48 -10.44
N TRP A 79 -5.61 -20.47 -9.64
CA TRP A 79 -4.65 -20.61 -8.53
C TRP A 79 -5.32 -20.68 -7.15
N GLY A 80 -6.64 -20.67 -7.10
CA GLY A 80 -7.42 -20.94 -5.90
C GLY A 80 -7.42 -19.82 -4.86
N VAL A 81 -6.90 -18.62 -5.16
CA VAL A 81 -7.02 -17.50 -4.23
C VAL A 81 -8.51 -17.20 -4.00
N PRO A 82 -9.00 -17.13 -2.75
CA PRO A 82 -10.41 -16.87 -2.50
C PRO A 82 -10.85 -15.55 -3.10
N ASP A 83 -11.93 -15.54 -3.87
CA ASP A 83 -12.52 -14.30 -4.39
C ASP A 83 -13.36 -13.60 -3.33
N THR A 84 -12.71 -13.25 -2.24
CA THR A 84 -13.23 -12.53 -1.07
C THR A 84 -12.54 -11.17 -0.96
N PRO A 85 -13.08 -10.23 -0.16
CA PRO A 85 -12.38 -8.96 0.12
C PRO A 85 -10.95 -9.17 0.63
N GLN A 86 -10.73 -10.18 1.47
CA GLN A 86 -9.42 -10.51 2.02
C GLN A 86 -8.46 -11.05 0.94
N GLY A 87 -8.92 -12.00 0.10
CA GLY A 87 -8.11 -12.51 -1.00
C GLY A 87 -7.75 -11.43 -2.02
N ARG A 88 -8.71 -10.56 -2.36
CA ARG A 88 -8.48 -9.40 -3.23
C ARG A 88 -7.47 -8.41 -2.62
N PHE A 89 -7.57 -8.18 -1.31
CA PHE A 89 -6.60 -7.36 -0.57
C PHE A 89 -5.18 -7.93 -0.70
N GLU A 90 -4.99 -9.24 -0.45
CA GLU A 90 -3.68 -9.87 -0.53
C GLU A 90 -3.09 -9.78 -1.94
N MET A 91 -3.91 -9.95 -2.98
CA MET A 91 -3.44 -9.83 -4.37
C MET A 91 -3.01 -8.39 -4.69
N VAL A 92 -3.73 -7.37 -4.20
CA VAL A 92 -3.32 -5.97 -4.37
C VAL A 92 -2.00 -5.70 -3.62
N VAL A 93 -1.88 -6.16 -2.37
CA VAL A 93 -0.66 -5.97 -1.56
C VAL A 93 0.56 -6.65 -2.17
N LEU A 94 0.40 -7.87 -2.73
CA LEU A 94 1.46 -8.58 -3.44
C LEU A 94 2.01 -7.76 -4.63
N HIS A 95 1.13 -7.26 -5.49
CA HIS A 95 1.53 -6.46 -6.65
C HIS A 95 2.10 -5.09 -6.24
N LEU A 96 1.53 -4.48 -5.19
CA LEU A 96 2.02 -3.24 -4.61
C LEU A 96 3.45 -3.40 -4.09
N ALA A 97 3.75 -4.52 -3.40
CA ALA A 97 5.08 -4.82 -2.90
C ALA A 97 6.13 -4.91 -4.01
N LEU A 98 5.78 -5.52 -5.15
CA LEU A 98 6.66 -5.60 -6.33
C LEU A 98 7.02 -4.22 -6.87
N VAL A 99 6.02 -3.34 -7.03
CA VAL A 99 6.23 -1.98 -7.55
C VAL A 99 7.01 -1.13 -6.56
N VAL A 100 6.67 -1.18 -5.27
CA VAL A 100 7.39 -0.45 -4.21
C VAL A 100 8.85 -0.89 -4.14
N ARG A 101 9.11 -2.21 -4.16
CA ARG A 101 10.47 -2.76 -4.21
C ARG A 101 11.27 -2.20 -5.40
N ARG A 102 10.65 -2.13 -6.56
CA ARG A 102 11.31 -1.60 -7.76
C ARG A 102 11.53 -0.08 -7.67
N LEU A 103 10.53 0.68 -7.23
CA LEU A 103 10.61 2.13 -7.09
C LEU A 103 11.67 2.57 -6.07
N THR A 104 11.86 1.83 -4.98
CA THR A 104 12.86 2.19 -3.95
C THR A 104 14.30 2.18 -4.48
N ARG A 105 14.56 1.51 -5.60
CA ARG A 105 15.87 1.49 -6.29
C ARG A 105 16.10 2.72 -7.16
N GLU A 106 15.07 3.53 -7.44
CA GLU A 106 15.14 4.75 -8.26
C GLU A 106 15.50 6.01 -7.45
N GLY A 107 16.19 5.86 -6.33
CA GLY A 107 16.64 6.96 -5.51
C GLY A 107 15.50 7.75 -4.87
N ALA A 108 15.72 9.05 -4.64
CA ALA A 108 14.79 9.86 -3.84
C ALA A 108 13.43 10.09 -4.52
N ASP A 109 13.37 10.19 -5.84
CA ASP A 109 12.10 10.37 -6.56
C ASP A 109 11.26 9.10 -6.54
N GLY A 110 11.89 7.94 -6.75
CA GLY A 110 11.24 6.64 -6.62
C GLY A 110 10.71 6.39 -5.21
N GLN A 111 11.49 6.71 -4.17
CA GLN A 111 11.04 6.60 -2.78
C GLN A 111 9.85 7.50 -2.46
N ARG A 112 9.83 8.73 -3.02
CA ARG A 112 8.68 9.63 -2.87
C ARG A 112 7.43 9.10 -3.57
N LEU A 113 7.60 8.50 -4.75
CA LEU A 113 6.49 7.90 -5.49
C LEU A 113 5.98 6.63 -4.79
N ALA A 114 6.87 5.78 -4.24
CA ALA A 114 6.51 4.61 -3.46
C ALA A 114 5.67 4.97 -2.22
N ARG A 115 6.02 6.08 -1.53
CA ARG A 115 5.20 6.59 -0.41
C ARG A 115 3.82 7.04 -0.88
N ALA A 116 3.74 7.84 -1.95
CA ALA A 116 2.46 8.30 -2.49
C ALA A 116 1.59 7.12 -2.93
N LEU A 117 2.18 6.07 -3.49
CA LEU A 117 1.51 4.84 -3.89
C LEU A 117 0.92 4.10 -2.67
N ASN A 118 1.69 3.96 -1.59
CA ASN A 118 1.19 3.39 -0.33
C ASN A 118 0.08 4.24 0.30
N GLU A 119 0.19 5.57 0.23
CA GLU A 119 -0.85 6.48 0.71
C GLU A 119 -2.16 6.28 -0.08
N HIS A 120 -2.11 6.13 -1.41
CA HIS A 120 -3.29 5.80 -2.21
C HIS A 120 -3.94 4.48 -1.81
N PHE A 121 -3.13 3.44 -1.56
CA PHE A 121 -3.65 2.17 -1.05
C PHE A 121 -4.36 2.33 0.30
N ILE A 122 -3.77 3.07 1.24
CA ILE A 122 -4.36 3.30 2.56
C ILE A 122 -5.68 4.06 2.46
N VAL A 123 -5.77 5.06 1.59
CA VAL A 123 -7.01 5.82 1.34
C VAL A 123 -8.09 4.91 0.76
N ASP A 124 -7.76 4.08 -0.24
CA ASP A 124 -8.69 3.12 -0.84
C ASP A 124 -9.21 2.10 0.18
N MET A 125 -8.35 1.68 1.13
CA MET A 125 -8.76 0.80 2.23
C MET A 125 -9.64 1.50 3.25
N ASP A 126 -9.36 2.76 3.59
CA ASP A 126 -10.21 3.58 4.48
C ASP A 126 -11.62 3.74 3.89
N ASP A 127 -11.70 4.11 2.61
CA ASP A 127 -12.96 4.26 1.89
C ASP A 127 -13.74 2.92 1.85
N THR A 128 -13.06 1.82 1.51
CA THR A 128 -13.66 0.47 1.50
C THR A 128 -14.20 0.06 2.88
N MET A 129 -13.44 0.32 3.94
CA MET A 129 -13.87 0.00 5.31
C MET A 129 -15.08 0.84 5.76
N ARG A 130 -15.14 2.10 5.36
CA ARG A 130 -16.29 2.98 5.65
C ARG A 130 -17.56 2.49 4.93
N GLU A 131 -17.43 2.09 3.67
CA GLU A 131 -18.55 1.53 2.88
C GLU A 131 -19.06 0.20 3.47
N MET A 132 -18.18 -0.61 4.07
CA MET A 132 -18.54 -1.90 4.70
C MET A 132 -19.16 -1.75 6.10
N THR A 133 -19.56 -0.54 6.51
CA THR A 133 -20.30 -0.27 7.78
C THR A 133 -19.47 -0.54 9.04
N PHE A 134 -18.16 -0.46 9.00
CA PHE A 134 -17.37 -0.36 10.22
C PHE A 134 -17.63 1.03 10.84
N GLY A 135 -18.23 1.07 12.03
CA GLY A 135 -18.51 2.35 12.69
C GLY A 135 -17.26 3.24 12.77
N ASP A 136 -17.42 4.55 12.57
CA ASP A 136 -16.36 5.56 12.46
C ASP A 136 -15.26 5.50 13.54
N LEU A 137 -15.58 4.98 14.71
CA LEU A 137 -14.63 4.84 15.83
C LEU A 137 -13.65 3.65 15.66
N ARG A 138 -13.97 2.66 14.81
CA ARG A 138 -13.11 1.49 14.57
C ARG A 138 -12.12 1.70 13.42
N VAL A 139 -12.50 2.48 12.41
CA VAL A 139 -11.71 2.70 11.20
C VAL A 139 -10.26 3.11 11.48
N PRO A 140 -9.93 4.07 12.36
CA PRO A 140 -8.53 4.46 12.60
C PRO A 140 -7.66 3.33 13.16
N ARG A 141 -8.25 2.43 13.95
CA ARG A 141 -7.54 1.26 14.50
C ARG A 141 -7.25 0.24 13.40
N GLU A 142 -8.24 -0.03 12.58
CA GLU A 142 -8.12 -0.99 11.47
C GLU A 142 -7.13 -0.49 10.41
N ILE A 143 -7.16 0.79 10.06
CA ILE A 143 -6.19 1.41 9.16
C ILE A 143 -4.76 1.29 9.68
N LYS A 144 -4.55 1.46 10.99
CA LYS A 144 -3.23 1.24 11.59
C LYS A 144 -2.76 -0.21 11.45
N GLN A 145 -3.67 -1.18 11.60
CA GLN A 145 -3.36 -2.60 11.42
C GLN A 145 -3.07 -2.92 9.95
N VAL A 146 -3.86 -2.40 9.01
CA VAL A 146 -3.63 -2.53 7.56
C VAL A 146 -2.27 -1.96 7.17
N THR A 147 -1.91 -0.78 7.69
CA THR A 147 -0.61 -0.16 7.42
C THR A 147 0.55 -1.01 7.94
N ALA A 148 0.45 -1.55 9.15
CA ALA A 148 1.46 -2.44 9.71
C ALA A 148 1.57 -3.72 8.87
N ALA A 149 0.45 -4.35 8.54
CA ALA A 149 0.39 -5.55 7.71
C ALA A 149 0.99 -5.32 6.30
N LEU A 150 0.76 -4.15 5.69
CA LEU A 150 1.36 -3.77 4.42
C LEU A 150 2.90 -3.72 4.51
N LEU A 151 3.43 -3.07 5.53
CA LEU A 151 4.88 -2.93 5.71
C LEU A 151 5.55 -4.29 5.99
N ASP A 152 4.91 -5.16 6.78
CA ASP A 152 5.41 -6.51 7.06
C ASP A 152 5.46 -7.34 5.78
N ARG A 153 4.42 -7.26 4.91
CA ARG A 153 4.40 -7.95 3.61
C ARG A 153 5.44 -7.41 2.65
N HIS A 154 5.60 -6.10 2.57
CA HIS A 154 6.65 -5.48 1.73
C HIS A 154 8.04 -5.99 2.13
N LYS A 155 8.32 -6.06 3.43
CA LYS A 155 9.57 -6.58 3.94
C LYS A 155 9.74 -8.06 3.61
N ALA A 156 8.77 -8.90 3.97
CA ALA A 156 8.83 -10.35 3.78
C ALA A 156 9.03 -10.72 2.30
N TYR A 157 8.26 -10.11 1.39
CA TYR A 157 8.38 -10.37 -0.04
C TYR A 157 9.68 -9.84 -0.65
N SER A 158 10.15 -8.66 -0.21
CA SER A 158 11.40 -8.10 -0.69
C SER A 158 12.60 -8.95 -0.29
N GLU A 159 12.65 -9.43 0.95
CA GLU A 159 13.68 -10.33 1.47
C GLU A 159 13.63 -11.68 0.73
N ALA A 160 12.45 -12.29 0.60
CA ALA A 160 12.30 -13.57 -0.08
C ALA A 160 12.63 -13.51 -1.59
N LEU A 161 12.36 -12.39 -2.26
CA LEU A 161 12.74 -12.17 -3.67
C LEU A 161 14.25 -11.95 -3.86
N ALA A 162 14.97 -11.56 -2.82
CA ALA A 162 16.41 -11.42 -2.85
C ALA A 162 17.13 -12.78 -2.72
N GLU A 163 16.44 -13.78 -2.16
CA GLU A 163 16.97 -15.13 -1.99
C GLU A 163 16.90 -15.92 -3.31
N PRO A 164 17.97 -16.66 -3.67
CA PRO A 164 17.99 -17.47 -4.90
C PRO A 164 17.07 -18.70 -4.82
N GLN A 165 16.76 -19.16 -3.60
CA GLN A 165 15.94 -20.34 -3.40
C GLN A 165 14.46 -20.05 -3.64
N ALA A 166 13.84 -20.81 -4.57
CA ALA A 166 12.43 -20.64 -4.91
C ALA A 166 11.49 -20.87 -3.70
N SER A 167 11.84 -21.80 -2.82
CA SER A 167 11.07 -22.12 -1.62
C SER A 167 10.89 -20.93 -0.67
N LYS A 168 11.86 -20.02 -0.59
CA LYS A 168 11.78 -18.86 0.33
C LYS A 168 10.63 -17.92 0.00
N LEU A 169 10.39 -17.69 -1.28
CA LEU A 169 9.25 -16.87 -1.70
C LEU A 169 7.92 -17.61 -1.46
N GLN A 170 7.88 -18.90 -1.74
CA GLN A 170 6.71 -19.73 -1.44
C GLN A 170 6.40 -19.74 0.06
N GLU A 171 7.41 -19.92 0.92
CA GLU A 171 7.27 -19.83 2.39
C GLU A 171 6.73 -18.47 2.83
N ALA A 172 7.27 -17.37 2.28
CA ALA A 172 6.84 -16.03 2.60
C ALA A 172 5.38 -15.78 2.19
N ILE A 173 4.97 -16.21 0.99
CA ILE A 173 3.59 -16.08 0.51
C ILE A 173 2.66 -16.92 1.40
N THR A 174 3.01 -18.18 1.67
CA THR A 174 2.22 -19.07 2.52
C THR A 174 2.02 -18.46 3.92
N ALA A 175 3.06 -17.90 4.51
CA ALA A 175 2.97 -17.26 5.82
C ALA A 175 2.02 -16.06 5.85
N GLN A 176 1.87 -15.33 4.74
CA GLN A 176 0.97 -14.18 4.65
C GLN A 176 -0.48 -14.58 4.30
N LEU A 177 -0.67 -15.66 3.52
CA LEU A 177 -1.98 -16.07 3.01
C LEU A 177 -2.66 -17.17 3.84
N HIS A 178 -1.97 -17.78 4.81
CA HIS A 178 -2.47 -18.92 5.60
C HIS A 178 -3.84 -18.67 6.27
N TYR A 179 -4.15 -17.42 6.60
CA TYR A 179 -5.43 -17.07 7.27
C TYR A 179 -6.63 -17.05 6.31
N LEU A 180 -6.40 -17.14 4.99
CA LEU A 180 -7.47 -17.16 3.99
C LEU A 180 -8.13 -18.54 3.84
N GLY A 181 -7.49 -19.60 4.35
CA GLY A 181 -7.95 -20.98 4.26
C GLY A 181 -6.80 -21.96 4.25
N ASP A 182 -7.11 -23.24 4.05
CA ASP A 182 -6.08 -24.27 4.00
C ASP A 182 -5.13 -24.05 2.82
N SER A 183 -3.84 -24.04 3.10
CA SER A 183 -2.78 -23.79 2.10
C SER A 183 -2.77 -24.81 0.96
N GLY A 184 -3.44 -25.96 1.12
CA GLY A 184 -3.61 -26.96 0.06
C GLY A 184 -4.62 -26.57 -1.04
N GLN A 185 -5.40 -25.51 -0.83
CA GLN A 185 -6.36 -25.02 -1.81
C GLN A 185 -5.75 -23.99 -2.78
N PHE A 186 -4.54 -23.50 -2.46
CA PHE A 186 -3.88 -22.47 -3.26
C PHE A 186 -2.69 -23.04 -4.03
N ASP A 187 -2.54 -22.65 -5.29
CA ASP A 187 -1.30 -22.91 -6.01
C ASP A 187 -0.21 -21.92 -5.59
N MET A 188 0.40 -22.18 -4.42
CA MET A 188 1.48 -21.38 -3.88
C MET A 188 2.74 -21.39 -4.74
N VAL A 189 2.96 -22.48 -5.49
CA VAL A 189 4.09 -22.60 -6.42
C VAL A 189 3.86 -21.68 -7.62
N GLY A 190 2.71 -21.77 -8.26
CA GLY A 190 2.35 -20.92 -9.39
C GLY A 190 2.35 -19.44 -9.02
N LEU A 191 1.85 -19.09 -7.83
CA LEU A 191 1.85 -17.72 -7.34
C LEU A 191 3.27 -17.19 -7.07
N ALA A 192 4.15 -18.01 -6.48
CA ALA A 192 5.54 -17.65 -6.26
C ALA A 192 6.31 -17.48 -7.59
N ASP A 193 6.10 -18.38 -8.55
CA ASP A 193 6.71 -18.29 -9.88
C ASP A 193 6.22 -17.06 -10.63
N TYR A 194 4.93 -16.77 -10.58
CA TYR A 194 4.39 -15.51 -11.13
C TYR A 194 5.06 -14.30 -10.49
N MET A 195 5.15 -14.26 -9.17
CA MET A 195 5.74 -13.13 -8.45
C MET A 195 7.21 -12.91 -8.85
N ARG A 196 7.98 -14.00 -9.06
CA ARG A 196 9.36 -13.91 -9.58
C ARG A 196 9.40 -13.38 -11.01
N ARG A 197 8.54 -13.89 -11.90
CA ARG A 197 8.44 -13.38 -13.28
C ARG A 197 8.05 -11.90 -13.30
N ALA A 198 7.10 -11.50 -12.47
CA ALA A 198 6.67 -10.10 -12.36
C ALA A 198 7.79 -9.19 -11.83
N ALA A 199 8.54 -9.64 -10.80
CA ALA A 199 9.72 -8.92 -10.33
C ALA A 199 10.79 -8.78 -11.42
N SER A 200 11.09 -9.87 -12.13
CA SER A 200 12.07 -9.88 -13.23
C SER A 200 11.64 -9.02 -14.42
N ALA A 201 10.35 -8.95 -14.71
CA ALA A 201 9.82 -8.08 -15.76
C ALA A 201 9.89 -6.57 -15.38
N LEU A 202 9.75 -6.25 -14.09
CA LEU A 202 9.85 -4.88 -13.59
C LEU A 202 11.30 -4.40 -13.45
N ASP A 203 12.25 -5.28 -13.17
CA ASP A 203 13.66 -4.91 -12.92
C ASP A 203 14.32 -4.15 -14.09
N PRO A 204 14.16 -4.52 -15.39
CA PRO A 204 14.75 -3.81 -16.52
C PRO A 204 13.95 -2.56 -16.94
N VAL A 205 12.75 -2.30 -16.39
CA VAL A 205 11.95 -1.15 -16.78
C VAL A 205 12.70 0.14 -16.43
N PRO A 206 12.93 1.05 -17.41
CA PRO A 206 13.60 2.31 -17.14
C PRO A 206 12.86 3.12 -16.06
N GLY A 207 13.61 3.69 -15.11
CA GLY A 207 13.04 4.49 -14.02
C GLY A 207 12.11 5.59 -14.51
N ALA A 208 12.43 6.25 -15.63
CA ALA A 208 11.57 7.26 -16.26
C ALA A 208 10.17 6.72 -16.59
N ARG A 209 10.06 5.50 -17.15
CA ARG A 209 8.75 4.88 -17.43
C ARG A 209 7.94 4.61 -16.17
N LEU A 210 8.61 4.18 -15.10
CA LEU A 210 7.97 3.98 -13.80
C LEU A 210 7.49 5.31 -13.19
N LEU A 211 8.33 6.35 -13.29
CA LEU A 211 8.01 7.70 -12.81
C LEU A 211 6.89 8.36 -13.63
N ASP A 212 6.64 7.89 -14.86
CA ASP A 212 5.48 8.26 -15.70
C ASP A 212 4.24 7.38 -15.44
N GLY A 213 4.36 6.37 -14.57
CA GLY A 213 3.26 5.48 -14.21
C GLY A 213 2.96 4.40 -15.24
N ASN A 214 3.93 3.97 -16.02
CA ASN A 214 3.77 2.91 -17.01
C ASN A 214 4.33 1.57 -16.50
N LEU A 215 3.46 0.56 -16.41
CA LEU A 215 3.77 -0.81 -16.01
C LEU A 215 3.25 -1.79 -17.04
N ASP A 216 4.09 -2.77 -17.39
CA ASP A 216 3.70 -3.92 -18.18
C ASP A 216 3.80 -5.16 -17.27
N TRP A 217 2.68 -5.86 -17.09
CA TRP A 217 2.59 -7.03 -16.25
C TRP A 217 2.69 -8.32 -17.06
N PRO A 218 3.40 -9.35 -16.58
CA PRO A 218 3.34 -10.66 -17.19
C PRO A 218 1.94 -11.26 -17.01
N GLN A 219 1.57 -12.15 -17.94
CA GLN A 219 0.33 -12.89 -17.81
C GLN A 219 0.40 -13.84 -16.60
N PRO A 220 -0.66 -13.96 -15.81
CA PRO A 220 -0.69 -14.89 -14.68
C PRO A 220 -0.61 -16.35 -15.11
N ASP A 221 -1.16 -16.71 -16.26
CA ASP A 221 -1.35 -18.08 -16.72
C ASP A 221 -0.06 -18.74 -17.26
N GLY A 222 1.09 -18.09 -17.20
CA GLY A 222 2.32 -18.64 -17.77
C GLY A 222 2.22 -18.95 -19.26
N GLY A 223 1.18 -18.47 -19.93
CA GLY A 223 0.93 -18.74 -21.34
C GLY A 223 2.08 -18.22 -22.18
N THR A 224 2.78 -19.12 -22.82
CA THR A 224 3.60 -18.80 -23.98
C THR A 224 2.71 -18.02 -24.94
N ALA A 225 3.11 -16.77 -25.21
CA ALA A 225 2.52 -16.03 -26.32
C ALA A 225 2.66 -16.93 -27.56
N SER A 226 1.54 -17.42 -28.06
CA SER A 226 1.44 -18.06 -29.37
C SER A 226 1.49 -16.99 -30.44
#